data_339747c1ef51539d6873b4a1d9e49d66
#
_entry.id   339747c1ef51539d6873b4a1d9e49d66
#
_cell.length_a   1.000
_cell.length_b   1.000
_cell.length_c   1.000
_cell.angle_alpha   90.00
_cell.angle_beta   90.00
_cell.angle_gamma   90.00
#
_symmetry.space_group_name_H-M   'P 1'
#
loop_
_entity.id
_entity.type
_entity.pdbx_description
1 polymer ?
#
loop_
_entity_poly.entity_id
_entity_poly.type
_entity_poly.pdbx_seq_one_letter_code
_entity_poly.pdbx_strand_id
1 'polypeptide(L)'
;MNKYITLKNILDSGVVAVIRAESKDEAVKISKACIEGGIKSIEVTYTVPGTSKVIEALKNEFGDSLEIGAGTVLDSETARGALLSGASYIVSPGFDEATAKLCNRYQIPYMPGCLTITEMLR
;
A
#
# COMPACT_ATOMS: atom_id res chain seq x y z
N MET A 1 -9.61 -9.96 -3.85
CA MET A 1 -8.84 -9.29 -2.78
C MET A 1 -9.25 -9.87 -1.44
N ASN A 2 -8.32 -10.13 -0.56
CA ASN A 2 -8.60 -10.78 0.72
C ASN A 2 -7.96 -9.99 1.86
N LYS A 3 -8.77 -9.17 2.51
CA LYS A 3 -8.37 -8.30 3.62
C LYS A 3 -7.69 -9.06 4.76
N TYR A 4 -8.22 -10.23 5.12
CA TYR A 4 -7.68 -11.04 6.20
C TYR A 4 -6.26 -11.53 5.89
N ILE A 5 -6.03 -12.07 4.70
CA ILE A 5 -4.71 -12.58 4.30
C ILE A 5 -3.70 -11.44 4.24
N THR A 6 -4.06 -10.30 3.66
CA THR A 6 -3.18 -9.13 3.60
C THR A 6 -2.80 -8.64 4.99
N LEU A 7 -3.77 -8.48 5.89
CA LEU A 7 -3.50 -8.08 7.28
C LEU A 7 -2.59 -9.08 8.00
N LYS A 8 -2.86 -10.36 7.82
CA LYS A 8 -2.02 -11.41 8.41
C LYS A 8 -0.58 -11.31 7.91
N ASN A 9 -0.39 -11.15 6.62
CA ASN A 9 0.95 -11.04 6.03
C ASN A 9 1.70 -9.81 6.54
N ILE A 10 1.02 -8.66 6.68
CA ILE A 10 1.61 -7.44 7.24
C ILE A 10 2.02 -7.67 8.71
N LEU A 11 1.14 -8.27 9.51
CA LEU A 11 1.42 -8.58 10.91
C LEU A 11 2.57 -9.58 11.07
N ASP A 12 2.61 -10.61 10.26
CA ASP A 12 3.67 -11.61 10.28
C ASP A 12 5.02 -11.00 9.86
N SER A 13 5.02 -10.06 8.93
CA SER A 13 6.22 -9.28 8.57
C SER A 13 6.70 -8.38 9.72
N GLY A 14 5.76 -7.80 10.47
CA GLY A 14 6.03 -6.96 11.63
C GLY A 14 6.58 -5.57 11.29
N VAL A 15 7.01 -5.35 10.05
CA VAL A 15 7.62 -4.11 9.57
C VAL A 15 7.15 -3.83 8.16
N VAL A 16 6.87 -2.57 7.87
CA VAL A 16 6.58 -2.10 6.51
C VAL A 16 7.67 -1.11 6.10
N ALA A 17 8.34 -1.38 4.99
CA ALA A 17 9.30 -0.44 4.43
C ALA A 17 8.58 0.57 3.53
N VAL A 18 8.71 1.85 3.84
CA VAL A 18 8.18 2.94 3.01
C VAL A 18 9.25 3.32 2.01
N ILE A 19 8.97 3.16 0.72
CA ILE A 19 9.93 3.45 -0.34
C ILE A 19 9.49 4.63 -1.21
N ARG A 20 10.47 5.44 -1.57
CA ARG A 20 10.36 6.56 -2.51
C ARG A 20 11.46 6.39 -3.55
N ALA A 21 11.12 5.75 -4.66
CA ALA A 21 12.06 5.49 -5.74
C ALA A 21 11.81 6.45 -6.90
N GLU A 22 12.87 6.85 -7.58
CA GLU A 22 12.79 7.74 -8.73
C GLU A 22 12.47 7.00 -10.05
N SER A 23 12.61 5.67 -10.04
CA SER A 23 12.33 4.81 -11.19
C SER A 23 11.79 3.45 -10.78
N LYS A 24 11.18 2.75 -11.74
CA LYS A 24 10.74 1.36 -11.53
C LYS A 24 11.91 0.43 -11.19
N ASP A 25 13.02 0.60 -11.87
CA ASP A 25 14.22 -0.25 -11.66
C ASP A 25 14.79 -0.05 -10.26
N GLU A 26 14.85 1.19 -9.78
CA GLU A 26 15.28 1.49 -8.42
C GLU A 26 14.33 0.87 -7.39
N ALA A 27 13.01 1.01 -7.59
CA ALA A 27 12.01 0.43 -6.72
C ALA A 27 12.14 -1.09 -6.63
N VAL A 28 12.37 -1.77 -7.75
CA VAL A 28 12.58 -3.22 -7.79
C VAL A 28 13.84 -3.61 -7.00
N LYS A 29 14.94 -2.90 -7.17
CA LYS A 29 16.18 -3.16 -6.44
C LYS A 29 16.02 -3.00 -4.93
N ILE A 30 15.39 -1.90 -4.49
CA ILE A 30 15.13 -1.65 -3.07
C ILE A 30 14.22 -2.74 -2.50
N SER A 31 13.15 -3.07 -3.20
CA SER A 31 12.20 -4.10 -2.75
C SER A 31 12.83 -5.48 -2.66
N LYS A 32 13.69 -5.83 -3.62
CA LYS A 32 14.45 -7.08 -3.58
C LYS A 32 15.36 -7.14 -2.35
N ALA A 33 16.07 -6.05 -2.06
CA ALA A 33 16.91 -5.96 -0.87
C ALA A 33 16.09 -6.12 0.42
N CYS A 34 14.89 -5.51 0.48
CA CYS A 34 13.97 -5.66 1.60
C CYS A 34 13.55 -7.12 1.79
N ILE A 35 13.16 -7.79 0.72
CA ILE A 35 12.76 -9.22 0.77
C ILE A 35 13.92 -10.08 1.24
N GLU A 36 15.11 -9.88 0.70
CA GLU A 36 16.31 -10.62 1.09
C GLU A 36 16.66 -10.40 2.57
N GLY A 37 16.36 -9.21 3.10
CA GLY A 37 16.52 -8.87 4.51
C GLY A 37 15.38 -9.34 5.42
N GLY A 38 14.33 -9.97 4.87
CA GLY A 38 13.19 -10.49 5.64
C GLY A 38 11.98 -9.57 5.71
N ILE A 39 11.99 -8.39 5.09
CA ILE A 39 10.84 -7.48 5.03
C ILE A 39 9.99 -7.86 3.82
N LYS A 40 8.73 -8.24 4.06
CA LYS A 40 7.82 -8.72 3.02
C LYS A 40 6.63 -7.81 2.77
N SER A 41 6.62 -6.62 3.37
CA SER A 41 5.57 -5.64 3.18
C SER A 41 6.20 -4.28 2.91
N ILE A 42 5.78 -3.64 1.83
CA ILE A 42 6.27 -2.32 1.44
C ILE A 42 5.10 -1.38 1.14
N GLU A 43 5.38 -0.10 1.27
CA GLU A 43 4.48 0.97 0.91
C GLU A 43 5.14 1.89 -0.12
N VAL A 44 4.48 2.09 -1.25
CA VAL A 44 4.92 3.05 -2.28
C VAL A 44 4.06 4.30 -2.16
N THR A 45 4.68 5.46 -1.98
CA THR A 45 3.96 6.70 -1.70
C THR A 45 3.58 7.48 -2.96
N TYR A 46 2.33 7.98 -2.99
CA TYR A 46 1.81 8.81 -4.09
C TYR A 46 2.32 10.27 -4.06
N THR A 47 3.38 10.54 -3.35
CA THR A 47 4.13 11.80 -3.42
C THR A 47 5.13 11.82 -4.56
N VAL A 48 5.40 10.66 -5.17
CA VAL A 48 6.37 10.49 -6.26
C VAL A 48 5.59 10.31 -7.58
N PRO A 49 5.94 11.04 -8.66
CA PRO A 49 5.32 10.83 -9.97
C PRO A 49 5.50 9.39 -10.48
N GLY A 50 4.45 8.84 -11.10
CA GLY A 50 4.52 7.50 -11.69
C GLY A 50 4.37 6.36 -10.70
N THR A 51 3.89 6.60 -9.47
CA THR A 51 3.72 5.58 -8.42
C THR A 51 2.88 4.39 -8.89
N SER A 52 1.82 4.59 -9.64
CA SER A 52 1.01 3.48 -10.20
C SER A 52 1.84 2.51 -11.05
N LYS A 53 2.72 3.05 -11.89
CA LYS A 53 3.62 2.22 -12.71
C LYS A 53 4.66 1.47 -11.88
N VAL A 54 5.10 2.07 -10.77
CA VAL A 54 6.01 1.42 -9.82
C VAL A 54 5.29 0.24 -9.16
N ILE A 55 4.07 0.44 -8.69
CA ILE A 55 3.25 -0.63 -8.09
C ILE A 55 3.05 -1.78 -9.07
N GLU A 56 2.69 -1.49 -10.32
CA GLU A 56 2.56 -2.50 -11.38
C GLU A 56 3.85 -3.30 -11.58
N ALA A 57 4.99 -2.61 -11.66
CA ALA A 57 6.29 -3.25 -11.84
C ALA A 57 6.63 -4.18 -10.67
N LEU A 58 6.39 -3.74 -9.44
CA LEU A 58 6.62 -4.54 -8.25
C LEU A 58 5.68 -5.76 -8.19
N LYS A 59 4.41 -5.58 -8.53
CA LYS A 59 3.45 -6.69 -8.57
C LYS A 59 3.83 -7.72 -9.64
N ASN A 60 4.28 -7.28 -10.80
CA ASN A 60 4.74 -8.16 -11.86
C ASN A 60 6.01 -8.93 -11.49
N GLU A 61 6.95 -8.27 -10.81
CA GLU A 61 8.23 -8.87 -10.43
C GLU A 61 8.10 -9.85 -9.27
N PHE A 62 7.38 -9.48 -8.22
CA PHE A 62 7.36 -10.24 -6.97
C PHE A 62 6.07 -11.03 -6.73
N GLY A 63 5.00 -10.73 -7.46
CA GLY A 63 3.73 -11.45 -7.31
C GLY A 63 3.21 -11.44 -5.88
N ASP A 64 2.88 -12.61 -5.36
CA ASP A 64 2.34 -12.79 -4.01
C ASP A 64 3.42 -12.89 -2.91
N SER A 65 4.70 -12.83 -3.27
CA SER A 65 5.80 -12.87 -2.28
C SER A 65 6.01 -11.54 -1.55
N LEU A 66 5.35 -10.47 -1.99
CA LEU A 66 5.46 -9.13 -1.43
C LEU A 66 4.08 -8.50 -1.29
N GLU A 67 3.74 -8.03 -0.09
CA GLU A 67 2.58 -7.18 0.10
C GLU A 67 2.93 -5.74 -0.27
N ILE A 68 2.20 -5.18 -1.23
CA ILE A 68 2.47 -3.85 -1.77
C ILE A 68 1.30 -2.93 -1.41
N GLY A 69 1.59 -1.91 -0.62
CA GLY A 69 0.64 -0.88 -0.26
C GLY A 69 0.88 0.42 -1.01
N ALA A 70 -0.18 1.19 -1.16
CA ALA A 70 -0.13 2.56 -1.65
C ALA A 70 -0.28 3.53 -0.49
N GLY A 71 0.68 4.43 -0.32
CA GLY A 71 0.71 5.42 0.74
C GLY A 71 0.45 6.83 0.25
N THR A 72 0.09 7.70 1.18
CA THR A 72 -0.27 9.10 0.92
C THR A 72 -1.43 9.21 -0.08
N VAL A 73 -2.38 8.31 0.06
CA VAL A 73 -3.60 8.28 -0.77
C VAL A 73 -4.63 9.21 -0.12
N LEU A 74 -4.98 10.28 -0.83
CA LEU A 74 -5.81 11.36 -0.28
C LEU A 74 -7.27 11.31 -0.72
N ASP A 75 -7.60 10.46 -1.69
CA ASP A 75 -8.93 10.39 -2.30
C ASP A 75 -9.23 9.00 -2.83
N SER A 76 -10.52 8.73 -3.07
CA SER A 76 -10.98 7.43 -3.56
C SER A 76 -10.54 7.14 -4.99
N GLU A 77 -10.36 8.16 -5.82
CA GLU A 77 -9.92 8.02 -7.21
C GLU A 77 -8.48 7.49 -7.27
N THR A 78 -7.60 8.07 -6.46
CA THR A 78 -6.22 7.60 -6.31
C THR A 78 -6.19 6.19 -5.72
N ALA A 79 -7.01 5.92 -4.71
CA ALA A 79 -7.14 4.58 -4.13
C ALA A 79 -7.54 3.54 -5.18
N ARG A 80 -8.56 3.84 -5.99
CA ARG A 80 -9.00 2.96 -7.08
C ARG A 80 -7.88 2.70 -8.09
N GLY A 81 -7.16 3.74 -8.47
CA GLY A 81 -5.99 3.61 -9.36
C GLY A 81 -4.90 2.71 -8.78
N ALA A 82 -4.61 2.86 -7.49
CA ALA A 82 -3.64 2.03 -6.79
C ALA A 82 -4.06 0.55 -6.79
N LEU A 83 -5.33 0.26 -6.53
CA LEU A 83 -5.85 -1.12 -6.57
C LEU A 83 -5.74 -1.74 -7.95
N LEU A 84 -6.07 -0.97 -8.99
CA LEU A 84 -5.93 -1.43 -10.39
C LEU A 84 -4.48 -1.71 -10.75
N SER A 85 -3.55 -1.01 -10.14
CA SER A 85 -2.10 -1.23 -10.34
C SER A 85 -1.56 -2.44 -9.57
N GLY A 86 -2.31 -2.95 -8.60
CA GLY A 86 -1.93 -4.15 -7.83
C GLY A 86 -1.67 -3.92 -6.35
N ALA A 87 -1.95 -2.73 -5.81
CA ALA A 87 -1.85 -2.50 -4.37
C ALA A 87 -2.85 -3.37 -3.61
N SER A 88 -2.41 -3.94 -2.50
CA SER A 88 -3.22 -4.81 -1.64
C SER A 88 -3.70 -4.13 -0.36
N TYR A 89 -3.20 -2.94 -0.06
CA TYR A 89 -3.68 -2.11 1.05
C TYR A 89 -3.44 -0.62 0.76
N ILE A 90 -4.17 0.22 1.46
CA ILE A 90 -4.13 1.68 1.31
C ILE A 90 -3.76 2.33 2.63
N VAL A 91 -2.82 3.27 2.59
CA VAL A 91 -2.41 4.10 3.73
C VAL A 91 -2.64 5.57 3.38
N SER A 92 -3.16 6.34 4.31
CA SER A 92 -3.35 7.77 4.11
C SER A 92 -2.99 8.57 5.37
N PRO A 93 -2.62 9.85 5.22
CA PRO A 93 -2.27 10.69 6.37
C PRO A 93 -3.48 11.11 7.21
N GLY A 94 -4.70 10.95 6.69
CA GLY A 94 -5.93 11.29 7.37
C GLY A 94 -7.08 10.41 6.90
N PHE A 95 -8.18 10.41 7.65
CA PHE A 95 -9.36 9.64 7.32
C PHE A 95 -10.16 10.31 6.20
N ASP A 96 -10.44 9.58 5.14
CA ASP A 96 -11.35 9.95 4.06
C ASP A 96 -12.45 8.90 3.93
N GLU A 97 -13.70 9.32 4.12
CA GLU A 97 -14.85 8.42 4.13
C GLU A 97 -15.07 7.71 2.79
N ALA A 98 -14.87 8.43 1.68
CA ALA A 98 -15.03 7.85 0.35
C ALA A 98 -14.00 6.75 0.09
N THR A 99 -12.76 6.98 0.51
CA THR A 99 -11.68 5.99 0.43
C THR A 99 -11.98 4.78 1.32
N ALA A 100 -12.47 5.00 2.54
CA ALA A 100 -12.85 3.91 3.44
C ALA A 100 -13.95 3.02 2.84
N LYS A 101 -14.99 3.63 2.27
CA LYS A 101 -16.08 2.90 1.59
C LYS A 101 -15.56 2.11 0.39
N LEU A 102 -14.66 2.70 -0.40
CA LEU A 102 -14.03 2.03 -1.52
C LEU A 102 -13.24 0.79 -1.06
N CYS A 103 -12.39 0.97 -0.08
CA CYS A 103 -11.56 -0.13 0.45
C CYS A 103 -12.40 -1.26 1.03
N ASN A 104 -13.46 -0.94 1.74
CA ASN A 104 -14.39 -1.95 2.25
C ASN A 104 -15.10 -2.71 1.12
N ARG A 105 -15.50 -2.02 0.06
CA ARG A 105 -16.12 -2.64 -1.12
C ARG A 105 -15.19 -3.66 -1.79
N TYR A 106 -13.90 -3.35 -1.87
CA TYR A 106 -12.90 -4.21 -2.51
C TYR A 106 -12.20 -5.17 -1.54
N GLN A 107 -12.63 -5.19 -0.28
CA GLN A 107 -12.09 -6.10 0.75
C GLN A 107 -10.58 -5.96 0.90
N ILE A 108 -10.10 -4.73 1.03
CA ILE A 108 -8.70 -4.42 1.31
C ILE A 108 -8.54 -3.62 2.61
N PRO A 109 -7.40 -3.73 3.30
CA PRO A 109 -7.12 -2.90 4.46
C PRO A 109 -6.98 -1.42 4.09
N TYR A 110 -7.58 -0.56 4.91
CA TYR A 110 -7.38 0.89 4.87
C TYR A 110 -6.83 1.34 6.22
N MET A 111 -5.67 1.96 6.19
CA MET A 111 -4.96 2.42 7.38
C MET A 111 -4.80 3.95 7.35
N PRO A 112 -5.84 4.69 7.76
CA PRO A 112 -5.79 6.14 7.80
C PRO A 112 -5.08 6.65 9.05
N GLY A 113 -4.38 7.77 8.93
CA GLY A 113 -3.88 8.53 10.06
C GLY A 113 -5.04 9.15 10.83
N CYS A 114 -5.04 9.05 12.14
CA CYS A 114 -6.03 9.65 13.03
C CYS A 114 -5.33 10.24 14.25
N LEU A 115 -5.68 11.47 14.61
CA LEU A 115 -5.13 12.16 15.77
C LEU A 115 -6.12 12.24 16.94
N THR A 116 -7.40 12.01 16.69
CA THR A 116 -8.46 12.14 17.70
C THR A 116 -9.29 10.87 17.78
N ILE A 117 -9.91 10.66 18.94
CA ILE A 117 -10.85 9.54 19.14
C ILE A 117 -12.02 9.64 18.17
N THR A 118 -12.50 10.85 17.90
CA THR A 118 -13.62 11.07 16.96
C THR A 118 -13.28 10.56 15.55
N GLU A 119 -12.06 10.82 15.08
CA GLU A 119 -11.60 10.29 13.79
C GLU A 119 -11.50 8.77 13.79
N MET A 120 -11.01 8.19 14.89
CA MET A 120 -10.84 6.73 15.02
C MET A 120 -12.16 5.97 15.03
N LEU A 121 -13.23 6.61 15.51
CA LEU A 121 -14.57 6.00 15.59
C LEU A 121 -15.39 6.15 14.31
N ARG A 122 -14.93 6.89 13.34
CA ARG A 122 -15.62 7.08 12.06
C ARG A 122 -15.47 5.86 11.16
#